data_96304292c7333289495756fa325b352d
#
_entry.id   96304292c7333289495756fa325b352d
#
_cell.length_a   1.000
_cell.length_b   1.000
_cell.length_c   1.000
_cell.angle_alpha   90.00
_cell.angle_beta   90.00
_cell.angle_gamma   90.00
#
_symmetry.space_group_name_H-M   'P 1'
#
loop_
_entity.id
_entity.type
_entity.pdbx_description
1 polymer ?
#
loop_
_entity_poly.entity_id
_entity_poly.type
_entity_poly.pdbx_seq_one_letter_code
_entity_poly.pdbx_strand_id
1 'polypeptide(L)'
;MRQECYEMASTRWLENHGEVDQSIIDELSAIRRTFDNWDELGFVGMLVCVDNELTAFTVGEIIDERLAIVHFEKGDTSYHGVYSVINQLFVSEFLRDVQYVNRQEDAGVDGLRKAKLSYQPDLMVRKYRITKP
;
A
#
# COMPACT_ATOMS: atom_id res chain seq x y z
N MET A 1 -16.38 5.93 2.65
CA MET A 1 -15.31 5.03 2.17
C MET A 1 -13.90 5.47 2.54
N ARG A 2 -13.46 6.70 2.24
CA ARG A 2 -12.11 7.18 2.59
C ARG A 2 -11.86 7.18 4.10
N GLN A 3 -12.84 7.62 4.87
CA GLN A 3 -12.76 7.63 6.34
C GLN A 3 -12.63 6.21 6.89
N GLU A 4 -13.41 5.28 6.38
CA GLU A 4 -13.34 3.85 6.76
C GLU A 4 -11.98 3.23 6.45
N CYS A 5 -11.38 3.58 5.30
CA CYS A 5 -10.01 3.16 4.97
C CYS A 5 -9.00 3.68 5.98
N TYR A 6 -9.11 4.95 6.37
CA TYR A 6 -8.22 5.53 7.37
C TYR A 6 -8.39 4.89 8.74
N GLU A 7 -9.62 4.65 9.15
CA GLU A 7 -9.93 3.98 10.42
C GLU A 7 -9.42 2.56 10.43
N MET A 8 -9.59 1.82 9.34
CA MET A 8 -9.04 0.47 9.22
C MET A 8 -7.51 0.48 9.32
N ALA A 9 -6.83 1.36 8.61
CA ALA A 9 -5.37 1.48 8.66
C ALA A 9 -4.89 1.80 10.09
N SER A 10 -5.54 2.75 10.75
CA SER A 10 -5.20 3.17 12.12
C SER A 10 -5.38 2.02 13.12
N THR A 11 -6.53 1.36 13.08
CA THR A 11 -6.86 0.27 14.00
C THR A 11 -5.91 -0.91 13.82
N ARG A 12 -5.65 -1.32 12.59
CA ARG A 12 -4.79 -2.47 12.32
C ARG A 12 -3.34 -2.23 12.70
N TRP A 13 -2.83 -1.03 12.46
CA TRP A 13 -1.49 -0.68 12.89
C TRP A 13 -1.33 -0.73 14.41
N LEU A 14 -2.28 -0.18 15.15
CA LEU A 14 -2.26 -0.20 16.61
C LEU A 14 -2.35 -1.63 17.18
N GLU A 15 -3.17 -2.49 16.57
CA GLU A 15 -3.31 -3.89 16.99
C GLU A 15 -2.03 -4.71 16.73
N ASN A 16 -1.34 -4.48 15.60
CA ASN A 16 -0.21 -5.30 15.18
C ASN A 16 1.14 -4.87 15.77
N HIS A 17 1.30 -3.62 16.19
CA HIS A 17 2.61 -3.08 16.56
C HIS A 17 2.75 -2.72 18.03
N GLY A 18 1.71 -2.81 18.85
CA GLY A 18 1.75 -2.60 20.31
C GLY A 18 2.27 -1.23 20.79
N GLU A 19 3.22 -0.65 20.07
CA GLU A 19 3.77 0.67 20.30
C GLU A 19 3.63 1.52 19.04
N VAL A 20 3.20 2.78 19.22
CA VAL A 20 3.11 3.76 18.13
C VAL A 20 4.45 4.48 18.03
N ASP A 21 5.18 4.24 16.95
CA ASP A 21 6.41 4.99 16.65
C ASP A 21 6.14 6.12 15.63
N GLN A 22 7.14 6.93 15.39
CA GLN A 22 7.02 8.09 14.48
C GLN A 22 6.72 7.65 13.04
N SER A 23 7.23 6.50 12.60
CA SER A 23 7.01 6.01 11.24
C SER A 23 5.55 5.65 10.98
N ILE A 24 4.86 5.11 11.96
CA ILE A 24 3.43 4.81 11.90
C ILE A 24 2.62 6.11 11.83
N ILE A 25 2.95 7.09 12.65
CA ILE A 25 2.31 8.42 12.65
C ILE A 25 2.47 9.07 11.29
N ASP A 26 3.67 9.03 10.73
CA ASP A 26 3.99 9.63 9.43
C ASP A 26 3.22 8.93 8.30
N GLU A 27 3.11 7.61 8.33
CA GLU A 27 2.34 6.84 7.34
C GLU A 27 0.84 7.15 7.42
N LEU A 28 0.26 7.16 8.61
CA LEU A 28 -1.15 7.49 8.80
C LEU A 28 -1.45 8.94 8.38
N SER A 29 -0.55 9.85 8.67
CA SER A 29 -0.64 11.24 8.22
C SER A 29 -0.60 11.33 6.68
N ALA A 30 0.26 10.55 6.04
CA ALA A 30 0.36 10.50 4.58
C ALA A 30 -0.92 9.92 3.95
N ILE A 31 -1.49 8.87 4.51
CA ILE A 31 -2.76 8.28 4.07
C ILE A 31 -3.89 9.31 4.18
N ARG A 32 -3.99 10.01 5.30
CA ARG A 32 -5.01 11.05 5.48
C ARG A 32 -4.86 12.17 4.46
N ARG A 33 -3.67 12.71 4.28
CA ARG A 33 -3.42 13.77 3.30
C ARG A 33 -3.73 13.32 1.87
N THR A 34 -3.48 12.06 1.54
CA THR A 34 -3.84 11.49 0.26
C THR A 34 -5.36 11.50 0.06
N PHE A 35 -6.12 11.07 1.06
CA PHE A 35 -7.57 11.05 0.96
C PHE A 35 -8.19 12.44 0.95
N ASP A 36 -7.63 13.38 1.70
CA ASP A 36 -8.09 14.77 1.72
C ASP A 36 -7.89 15.48 0.37
N ASN A 37 -6.86 15.08 -0.40
CA ASN A 37 -6.51 15.67 -1.69
C ASN A 37 -6.74 14.71 -2.88
N TRP A 38 -7.62 13.74 -2.72
CA TRP A 38 -7.82 12.66 -3.68
C TRP A 38 -8.08 13.13 -5.11
N ASP A 39 -8.98 14.10 -5.25
CA ASP A 39 -9.41 14.58 -6.57
C ASP A 39 -8.30 15.35 -7.30
N GLU A 40 -7.38 15.97 -6.55
CA GLU A 40 -6.24 16.71 -7.09
C GLU A 40 -5.07 15.81 -7.48
N LEU A 41 -4.90 14.70 -6.75
CA LEU A 41 -3.77 13.79 -6.94
C LEU A 41 -3.95 12.86 -8.16
N GLY A 42 -5.19 12.60 -8.57
CA GLY A 42 -5.46 11.69 -9.67
C GLY A 42 -5.04 10.25 -9.42
N PHE A 43 -4.98 9.85 -8.14
CA PHE A 43 -4.65 8.48 -7.75
C PHE A 43 -5.81 7.52 -8.05
N VAL A 44 -5.48 6.26 -8.22
CA VAL A 44 -6.46 5.18 -8.36
C VAL A 44 -6.42 4.30 -7.11
N GLY A 45 -7.56 3.73 -6.77
CA GLY A 45 -7.65 2.88 -5.58
C GLY A 45 -8.64 1.75 -5.77
N MET A 46 -8.50 0.73 -4.94
CA MET A 46 -9.40 -0.42 -4.89
C MET A 46 -9.72 -0.76 -3.44
N LEU A 47 -10.94 -1.19 -3.22
CA LEU A 47 -11.43 -1.71 -1.95
C LEU A 47 -11.81 -3.17 -2.11
N VAL A 48 -11.56 -3.96 -1.09
CA VAL A 48 -12.08 -5.33 -0.97
C VAL A 48 -12.97 -5.37 0.27
N CYS A 49 -14.22 -5.78 0.06
CA CYS A 49 -15.18 -5.97 1.14
C CYS A 49 -15.62 -7.42 1.20
N VAL A 50 -15.78 -7.94 2.41
CA VAL A 50 -16.36 -9.25 2.69
C VAL A 50 -17.54 -9.03 3.63
N ASP A 51 -18.70 -9.54 3.27
CA ASP A 51 -19.94 -9.38 4.02
C ASP A 51 -20.27 -7.90 4.37
N ASN A 52 -20.02 -7.00 3.41
CA ASN A 52 -20.18 -5.55 3.51
C ASN A 52 -19.21 -4.85 4.47
N GLU A 53 -18.22 -5.57 4.98
CA GLU A 53 -17.15 -4.97 5.80
C GLU A 53 -15.88 -4.76 4.97
N LEU A 54 -15.26 -3.61 5.13
CA LEU A 54 -13.98 -3.30 4.46
C LEU A 54 -12.88 -4.18 5.02
N THR A 55 -12.30 -5.02 4.16
CA THR A 55 -11.22 -5.96 4.56
C THR A 55 -9.85 -5.58 4.02
N ALA A 56 -9.80 -4.84 2.91
CA ALA A 56 -8.53 -4.33 2.38
C ALA A 56 -8.75 -3.12 1.50
N PHE A 57 -7.71 -2.28 1.39
CA PHE A 57 -7.65 -1.23 0.39
C PHE A 57 -6.23 -1.07 -0.15
N THR A 58 -6.14 -0.56 -1.38
CA THR A 58 -4.88 -0.18 -2.01
C THR A 58 -5.04 1.15 -2.72
N VAL A 59 -3.96 1.92 -2.75
CA VAL A 59 -3.87 3.20 -3.46
C VAL A 59 -2.61 3.22 -4.29
N GLY A 60 -2.74 3.54 -5.55
CA GLY A 60 -1.63 3.64 -6.46
C GLY A 60 -1.73 4.84 -7.40
N GLU A 61 -0.69 4.99 -8.17
CA GLU A 61 -0.53 6.07 -9.12
C GLU A 61 0.02 5.52 -10.44
N ILE A 62 -0.61 5.85 -11.54
CA ILE A 62 -0.11 5.55 -12.87
C ILE A 62 0.75 6.74 -13.31
N ILE A 63 2.06 6.55 -13.33
CA ILE A 63 3.01 7.61 -13.72
C ILE A 63 2.95 7.82 -15.23
N ASP A 64 3.04 6.72 -15.99
CA ASP A 64 2.95 6.70 -17.44
C ASP A 64 2.58 5.28 -17.93
N GLU A 65 2.66 5.03 -19.24
CA GLU A 65 2.39 3.72 -19.85
C GLU A 65 3.39 2.62 -19.44
N ARG A 66 4.52 2.97 -18.82
CA ARG A 66 5.56 2.04 -18.41
C ARG A 66 5.55 1.72 -16.93
N LEU A 67 5.10 2.66 -16.08
CA LEU A 67 5.28 2.58 -14.63
C LEU A 67 4.05 3.00 -13.87
N ALA A 68 3.65 2.19 -12.91
CA ALA A 68 2.76 2.54 -11.82
C ALA A 68 3.44 2.30 -10.47
N ILE A 69 2.98 3.01 -9.46
CA ILE A 69 3.48 2.89 -8.08
C ILE A 69 2.32 2.55 -7.17
N VAL A 70 2.49 1.55 -6.32
CA VAL A 70 1.57 1.26 -5.21
C VAL A 70 2.06 2.02 -3.98
N HIS A 71 1.31 3.03 -3.55
CA HIS A 71 1.67 3.87 -2.42
C HIS A 71 1.27 3.27 -1.08
N PHE A 72 0.04 2.75 -0.99
CA PHE A 72 -0.49 2.15 0.22
C PHE A 72 -1.23 0.86 -0.12
N GLU A 73 -1.04 -0.14 0.72
CA GLU A 73 -1.78 -1.40 0.66
C GLU A 73 -1.98 -1.88 2.09
N LYS A 74 -3.21 -1.94 2.52
CA LYS A 74 -3.60 -2.33 3.88
C LYS A 74 -4.68 -3.38 3.82
N GLY A 75 -4.57 -4.37 4.70
CA GLY A 75 -5.55 -5.45 4.78
C GLY A 75 -5.68 -6.01 6.18
N ASP A 76 -6.85 -6.56 6.45
CA ASP A 76 -7.14 -7.28 7.66
C ASP A 76 -6.52 -8.67 7.59
N THR A 77 -5.45 -8.88 8.35
CA THR A 77 -4.69 -10.14 8.35
C THR A 77 -5.45 -11.33 8.94
N SER A 78 -6.61 -11.11 9.55
CA SER A 78 -7.50 -12.21 9.94
C SER A 78 -8.08 -12.95 8.72
N TYR A 79 -8.11 -12.30 7.56
CA TYR A 79 -8.47 -12.91 6.29
C TYR A 79 -7.21 -13.44 5.60
N HIS A 80 -7.07 -14.77 5.57
CA HIS A 80 -5.90 -15.39 4.94
C HIS A 80 -5.77 -15.02 3.45
N GLY A 81 -4.58 -14.60 3.04
CA GLY A 81 -4.30 -14.26 1.65
C GLY A 81 -4.84 -12.90 1.18
N VAL A 82 -5.37 -12.06 2.08
CA VAL A 82 -5.98 -10.77 1.73
C VAL A 82 -5.04 -9.86 0.92
N TYR A 83 -3.76 -9.81 1.26
CA TYR A 83 -2.79 -9.01 0.51
C TYR A 83 -2.53 -9.53 -0.90
N SER A 84 -2.48 -10.84 -1.07
CA SER A 84 -2.33 -11.45 -2.41
C SER A 84 -3.55 -11.16 -3.29
N VAL A 85 -4.74 -11.26 -2.71
CA VAL A 85 -6.00 -11.00 -3.42
C VAL A 85 -6.09 -9.54 -3.87
N ILE A 86 -5.89 -8.58 -2.95
CA ILE A 86 -6.01 -7.16 -3.31
C ILE A 86 -4.95 -6.74 -4.32
N ASN A 87 -3.73 -7.24 -4.18
CA ASN A 87 -2.67 -6.97 -5.13
C ASN A 87 -2.99 -7.49 -6.53
N GLN A 88 -3.42 -8.75 -6.63
CA GLN A 88 -3.77 -9.36 -7.91
C GLN A 88 -4.93 -8.63 -8.59
N LEU A 89 -5.98 -8.32 -7.83
CA LEU A 89 -7.14 -7.60 -8.36
C LEU A 89 -6.78 -6.19 -8.82
N PHE A 90 -6.01 -5.47 -8.03
CA PHE A 90 -5.61 -4.10 -8.35
C PHE A 90 -4.75 -4.06 -9.63
N VAL A 91 -3.78 -4.95 -9.76
CA VAL A 91 -2.95 -5.04 -10.96
C VAL A 91 -3.80 -5.42 -12.18
N SER A 92 -4.67 -6.40 -12.06
CA SER A 92 -5.49 -6.87 -13.19
C SER A 92 -6.54 -5.86 -13.65
N GLU A 93 -7.09 -5.05 -12.75
CA GLU A 93 -8.13 -4.08 -13.08
C GLU A 93 -7.58 -2.72 -13.54
N PHE A 94 -6.55 -2.22 -12.88
CA PHE A 94 -6.07 -0.86 -13.08
C PHE A 94 -4.68 -0.76 -13.71
N LEU A 95 -3.84 -1.77 -13.53
CA LEU A 95 -2.42 -1.67 -13.87
C LEU A 95 -1.97 -2.66 -14.97
N ARG A 96 -2.88 -3.40 -15.59
CA ARG A 96 -2.51 -4.43 -16.56
C ARG A 96 -1.81 -3.88 -17.83
N ASP A 97 -2.06 -2.61 -18.16
CA ASP A 97 -1.49 -1.98 -19.36
C ASP A 97 -0.14 -1.29 -19.10
N VAL A 98 0.29 -1.22 -17.83
CA VAL A 98 1.62 -0.70 -17.51
C VAL A 98 2.67 -1.81 -17.59
N GLN A 99 3.91 -1.43 -17.92
CA GLN A 99 5.00 -2.39 -18.05
C GLN A 99 5.55 -2.85 -16.71
N TYR A 100 5.65 -1.95 -15.74
CA TYR A 100 6.20 -2.21 -14.41
C TYR A 100 5.31 -1.64 -13.31
N VAL A 101 5.24 -2.35 -12.20
CA VAL A 101 4.59 -1.90 -10.96
C VAL A 101 5.64 -1.84 -9.86
N ASN A 102 5.91 -0.63 -9.35
CA ASN A 102 6.81 -0.42 -8.23
C ASN A 102 6.00 -0.58 -6.92
N ARG A 103 6.34 -1.57 -6.13
CA ARG A 103 5.67 -1.88 -4.86
C ARG A 103 6.35 -1.24 -3.65
N GLN A 104 7.21 -0.26 -3.89
CA GLN A 104 7.92 0.47 -2.85
C GLN A 104 8.89 -0.41 -2.05
N GLU A 105 9.36 0.10 -0.93
CA GLU A 105 10.34 -0.55 -0.07
C GLU A 105 9.70 -1.41 1.03
N ASP A 106 10.50 -2.26 1.63
CA ASP A 106 10.11 -3.10 2.75
C ASP A 106 10.38 -2.45 4.13
N ALA A 107 10.85 -1.21 4.14
CA ALA A 107 11.24 -0.44 5.32
C ALA A 107 12.26 -1.17 6.24
N GLY A 108 13.00 -2.15 5.71
CA GLY A 108 13.94 -2.96 6.48
C GLY A 108 13.30 -4.04 7.36
N VAL A 109 11.99 -4.28 7.24
CA VAL A 109 11.27 -5.31 7.99
C VAL A 109 11.39 -6.65 7.29
N ASP A 110 11.99 -7.66 7.94
CA ASP A 110 12.27 -8.96 7.33
C ASP A 110 11.02 -9.69 6.84
N GLY A 111 9.94 -9.67 7.60
CA GLY A 111 8.66 -10.27 7.19
C GLY A 111 8.07 -9.61 5.95
N LEU A 112 8.14 -8.28 5.85
CA LEU A 112 7.67 -7.52 4.70
C LEU A 112 8.57 -7.75 3.49
N ARG A 113 9.89 -7.81 3.68
CA ARG A 113 10.85 -8.16 2.64
C ARG A 113 10.58 -9.54 2.06
N LYS A 114 10.38 -10.54 2.91
CA LYS A 114 10.05 -11.91 2.50
C LYS A 114 8.75 -11.95 1.69
N ALA A 115 7.72 -11.26 2.14
CA ALA A 115 6.45 -11.17 1.42
C ALA A 115 6.62 -10.54 0.03
N LYS A 116 7.36 -9.43 -0.08
CA LYS A 116 7.62 -8.77 -1.37
C LYS A 116 8.49 -9.60 -2.30
N LEU A 117 9.51 -10.28 -1.79
CA LEU A 117 10.36 -11.18 -2.58
C LEU A 117 9.59 -12.43 -3.07
N SER A 118 8.55 -12.86 -2.36
CA SER A 118 7.72 -13.98 -2.79
C SER A 118 6.99 -13.74 -4.11
N TYR A 119 6.81 -12.49 -4.53
CA TYR A 119 6.27 -12.11 -5.83
C TYR A 119 7.28 -12.24 -6.98
N GLN A 120 8.51 -12.62 -6.73
CA GLN A 120 9.58 -12.80 -7.71
C GLN A 120 9.79 -11.52 -8.57
N PRO A 121 10.25 -10.41 -7.94
CA PRO A 121 10.41 -9.15 -8.66
C PRO A 121 11.42 -9.26 -9.80
N ASP A 122 11.10 -8.67 -10.95
CA ASP A 122 12.00 -8.62 -12.12
C ASP A 122 13.17 -7.65 -11.90
N LEU A 123 12.90 -6.56 -11.18
CA LEU A 123 13.88 -5.49 -10.94
C LEU A 123 13.89 -5.09 -9.46
N MET A 124 15.08 -4.81 -8.97
CA MET A 124 15.30 -4.25 -7.63
C MET A 124 15.96 -2.88 -7.77
N VAL A 125 15.27 -1.84 -7.31
CA VAL A 125 15.79 -0.46 -7.33
C VAL A 125 16.58 -0.20 -6.07
N ARG A 126 17.84 0.23 -6.21
CA ARG A 126 18.66 0.65 -5.07
C ARG A 126 18.27 2.06 -4.65
N LYS A 127 18.05 2.25 -3.37
CA LYS A 127 17.77 3.56 -2.77
C LYS A 127 18.92 3.98 -1.87
N TYR A 128 19.21 5.28 -1.90
CA TYR A 128 20.27 5.86 -1.10
C TYR A 128 19.73 7.03 -0.28
N ARG A 129 20.15 7.11 0.97
CA ARG A 129 19.86 8.26 1.81
C ARG A 129 21.02 9.24 1.74
N ILE A 130 20.74 10.47 1.33
CA ILE A 130 21.70 11.55 1.30
C ILE A 130 21.49 12.39 2.56
N THR A 131 22.52 12.54 3.37
CA THR A 131 22.49 13.36 4.58
C THR A 131 23.59 14.42 4.50
N LYS A 132 23.37 15.55 5.18
CA LYS A 132 24.45 16.56 5.33
C LYS A 132 25.56 15.96 6.19
N PRO A 133 26.84 16.27 5.85
CA PRO A 133 27.99 15.84 6.65
C PRO A 133 27.97 16.45 8.05
#